data_ea911c1cb592687e7d483b133f68abc2
#
_entry.id   ea911c1cb592687e7d483b133f68abc2
#
_cell.length_a   1.000
_cell.length_b   1.000
_cell.length_c   1.000
_cell.angle_alpha   90.00
_cell.angle_beta   90.00
_cell.angle_gamma   90.00
#
_symmetry.space_group_name_H-M   'P 1'
#
loop_
_entity.id
_entity.type
_entity.pdbx_description
1 polymer ?
#
loop_
_entity_poly.entity_id
_entity_poly.type
_entity_poly.pdbx_seq_one_letter_code
_entity_poly.pdbx_strand_id
1 'polypeptide(L)'
;MKKVLFPLLFVAAGLIFLSCGNKKGEILTQRIQYDVTIKTPEVDLAWWVQNLEGQKREKLVQSIINSANVGKLKLYDVMTNKEMSVQELKERSSRNELLTLQRAYAPYEEYDTIVRKELQLSDISRLRFLEEWYLNEETGYITKKVIAICPLIESYTEQGELRGYNPLYWLSFEKKFPLEAQ
;
A
#
# COMPACT_ATOMS: atom_id res chain seq x y z
N MET A 1 35.18 39.65 -51.46
CA MET A 1 35.44 38.62 -50.44
C MET A 1 34.95 39.11 -49.10
N LYS A 2 33.65 39.08 -48.85
CA LYS A 2 32.98 39.42 -47.57
C LYS A 2 31.59 38.76 -47.63
N LYS A 3 31.35 37.61 -47.01
CA LYS A 3 30.02 37.03 -46.74
C LYS A 3 30.12 35.59 -46.28
N VAL A 4 30.77 35.28 -45.14
CA VAL A 4 30.66 33.93 -44.54
C VAL A 4 30.77 33.96 -42.99
N LEU A 5 30.65 35.12 -42.34
CA LEU A 5 30.91 35.15 -40.86
C LEU A 5 29.64 35.33 -39.99
N PHE A 6 28.42 35.25 -40.59
CA PHE A 6 27.19 35.55 -39.83
C PHE A 6 26.30 34.36 -39.45
N PRO A 7 26.43 33.13 -39.94
CA PRO A 7 25.59 32.04 -39.48
C PRO A 7 26.18 31.24 -38.28
N LEU A 8 27.44 31.46 -37.87
CA LEU A 8 28.07 30.68 -36.81
C LEU A 8 27.73 31.18 -35.38
N LEU A 9 27.21 32.41 -35.26
CA LEU A 9 26.86 32.97 -33.94
C LEU A 9 25.49 32.58 -33.44
N PHE A 10 24.60 32.05 -34.31
CA PHE A 10 23.22 31.66 -33.94
C PHE A 10 23.12 30.23 -33.43
N VAL A 11 24.08 29.37 -33.66
CA VAL A 11 24.11 27.98 -33.20
C VAL A 11 24.61 27.88 -31.73
N ALA A 12 25.40 28.83 -31.25
CA ALA A 12 25.91 28.81 -29.87
C ALA A 12 24.86 29.28 -28.80
N ALA A 13 23.82 30.01 -29.21
CA ALA A 13 22.75 30.49 -28.28
C ALA A 13 21.65 29.48 -27.99
N GLY A 14 21.58 28.35 -28.72
CA GLY A 14 20.53 27.36 -28.61
C GLY A 14 20.75 26.25 -27.56
N LEU A 15 21.94 26.20 -26.93
CA LEU A 15 22.31 25.07 -26.05
C LEU A 15 22.20 25.36 -24.54
N ILE A 16 21.68 26.52 -24.12
CA ILE A 16 21.64 26.91 -22.70
C ILE A 16 20.27 26.59 -22.03
N PHE A 17 19.28 26.07 -22.74
CA PHE A 17 17.93 25.86 -22.17
C PHE A 17 17.55 24.41 -21.79
N LEU A 18 18.49 23.50 -21.66
CA LEU A 18 18.19 22.11 -21.33
C LEU A 18 18.77 21.65 -20.00
N SER A 19 18.79 22.50 -18.98
CA SER A 19 19.13 22.07 -17.62
C SER A 19 18.10 22.55 -16.60
N CYS A 20 16.81 22.24 -16.83
CA CYS A 20 15.84 22.12 -15.75
C CYS A 20 15.84 20.65 -15.26
N GLY A 21 16.96 20.20 -14.75
CA GLY A 21 16.98 19.03 -13.89
C GLY A 21 16.26 19.42 -12.60
N ASN A 22 15.06 18.86 -12.36
CA ASN A 22 14.46 18.87 -11.04
C ASN A 22 15.52 18.38 -10.06
N LYS A 23 16.17 19.29 -9.34
CA LYS A 23 17.04 18.94 -8.22
C LYS A 23 16.14 18.21 -7.23
N LYS A 24 16.30 16.90 -7.10
CA LYS A 24 15.67 16.14 -6.02
C LYS A 24 16.13 16.81 -4.73
N GLY A 25 15.19 17.17 -3.88
CA GLY A 25 15.51 17.73 -2.59
C GLY A 25 16.38 16.78 -1.75
N GLU A 26 16.97 17.29 -0.68
CA GLU A 26 17.69 16.46 0.27
C GLU A 26 16.73 15.45 0.93
N ILE A 27 17.20 14.21 1.13
CA ILE A 27 16.43 13.18 1.82
C ILE A 27 16.43 13.50 3.30
N LEU A 28 15.25 13.89 3.83
CA LEU A 28 15.06 14.12 5.26
C LEU A 28 15.03 12.81 6.05
N THR A 29 14.37 11.79 5.47
CA THR A 29 14.29 10.48 6.08
C THR A 29 14.03 9.42 5.02
N GLN A 30 14.77 8.34 5.12
CA GLN A 30 14.66 7.24 4.18
C GLN A 30 13.42 6.37 4.43
N ARG A 31 12.83 6.43 5.63
CA ARG A 31 11.78 5.48 6.02
C ARG A 31 10.88 6.10 7.09
N ILE A 32 9.77 6.68 6.66
CA ILE A 32 8.66 7.00 7.57
C ILE A 32 7.57 5.95 7.35
N GLN A 33 7.10 5.37 8.44
CA GLN A 33 6.05 4.39 8.44
C GLN A 33 4.91 4.87 9.35
N TYR A 34 3.69 4.86 8.83
CA TYR A 34 2.49 5.25 9.59
C TYR A 34 1.25 4.57 9.03
N ASP A 35 0.23 4.45 9.88
CA ASP A 35 -1.03 3.80 9.54
C ASP A 35 -2.12 4.85 9.32
N VAL A 36 -2.90 4.67 8.25
CA VAL A 36 -4.07 5.49 7.93
C VAL A 36 -5.31 4.61 8.06
N THR A 37 -6.24 5.03 8.90
CA THR A 37 -7.54 4.38 9.02
C THR A 37 -8.37 4.71 7.79
N ILE A 38 -8.87 3.67 7.11
CA ILE A 38 -9.72 3.79 5.93
C ILE A 38 -11.14 3.26 6.18
N LYS A 39 -11.32 2.53 7.28
CA LYS A 39 -12.61 2.03 7.78
C LYS A 39 -12.55 2.00 9.29
N THR A 40 -13.60 2.41 9.96
CA THR A 40 -13.75 2.25 11.42
C THR A 40 -14.93 1.33 11.72
N PRO A 41 -14.85 0.45 12.73
CA PRO A 41 -15.98 -0.32 13.20
C PRO A 41 -17.03 0.56 13.91
N GLU A 42 -16.61 1.72 14.43
CA GLU A 42 -17.47 2.64 15.17
C GLU A 42 -18.16 3.62 14.22
N VAL A 43 -19.46 3.41 14.00
CA VAL A 43 -20.27 4.22 13.09
C VAL A 43 -20.28 5.68 13.47
N ASP A 44 -20.33 5.98 14.77
CA ASP A 44 -20.43 7.35 15.31
C ASP A 44 -19.12 8.15 15.14
N LEU A 45 -17.98 7.47 14.99
CA LEU A 45 -16.67 8.09 14.77
C LEU A 45 -16.22 8.03 13.30
N ALA A 46 -17.03 7.44 12.41
CA ALA A 46 -16.67 7.22 11.02
C ALA A 46 -16.21 8.50 10.31
N TRP A 47 -16.90 9.60 10.51
CA TRP A 47 -16.63 10.89 9.88
C TRP A 47 -15.34 11.57 10.40
N TRP A 48 -14.89 11.25 11.62
CA TRP A 48 -13.67 11.79 12.20
C TRP A 48 -12.40 11.06 11.73
N VAL A 49 -12.49 9.73 11.61
CA VAL A 49 -11.30 8.88 11.41
C VAL A 49 -11.19 8.29 10.01
N GLN A 50 -12.27 8.35 9.21
CA GLN A 50 -12.22 7.92 7.82
C GLN A 50 -11.64 9.02 6.93
N ASN A 51 -10.40 8.81 6.50
CA ASN A 51 -9.75 9.71 5.55
C ASN A 51 -10.22 9.48 4.10
N LEU A 52 -10.91 8.36 3.86
CA LEU A 52 -11.37 7.97 2.54
C LEU A 52 -12.68 7.17 2.65
N GLU A 53 -13.76 7.67 2.01
CA GLU A 53 -15.10 7.12 2.15
C GLU A 53 -15.65 6.47 0.87
N GLY A 54 -16.60 5.55 1.06
CA GLY A 54 -17.46 4.99 0.01
C GLY A 54 -16.69 4.44 -1.17
N GLN A 55 -17.15 4.75 -2.38
CA GLN A 55 -16.60 4.23 -3.63
C GLN A 55 -15.11 4.56 -3.86
N LYS A 56 -14.61 5.68 -3.32
CA LYS A 56 -13.19 6.04 -3.46
C LYS A 56 -12.30 5.10 -2.68
N ARG A 57 -12.72 4.73 -1.46
CA ARG A 57 -12.05 3.72 -0.63
C ARG A 57 -12.05 2.37 -1.32
N GLU A 58 -13.22 1.92 -1.80
CA GLU A 58 -13.35 0.63 -2.49
C GLU A 58 -12.45 0.55 -3.72
N LYS A 59 -12.43 1.60 -4.55
CA LYS A 59 -11.54 1.67 -5.72
C LYS A 59 -10.06 1.60 -5.35
N LEU A 60 -9.64 2.29 -4.29
CA LEU A 60 -8.25 2.24 -3.83
C LEU A 60 -7.88 0.84 -3.34
N VAL A 61 -8.67 0.27 -2.44
CA VAL A 61 -8.43 -1.07 -1.89
C VAL A 61 -8.46 -2.13 -2.99
N GLN A 62 -9.44 -2.06 -3.90
CA GLN A 62 -9.54 -2.95 -5.05
C GLN A 62 -8.30 -2.85 -5.95
N SER A 63 -7.81 -1.62 -6.21
CA SER A 63 -6.61 -1.41 -7.01
C SER A 63 -5.35 -2.01 -6.36
N ILE A 64 -5.21 -1.89 -5.04
CA ILE A 64 -4.12 -2.48 -4.27
C ILE A 64 -4.16 -4.00 -4.38
N ILE A 65 -5.31 -4.62 -4.09
CA ILE A 65 -5.47 -6.08 -4.14
C ILE A 65 -5.30 -6.61 -5.56
N ASN A 66 -5.86 -5.96 -6.56
CA ASN A 66 -5.70 -6.38 -7.95
C ASN A 66 -4.24 -6.32 -8.40
N SER A 67 -3.52 -5.25 -8.02
CA SER A 67 -2.09 -5.11 -8.35
C SER A 67 -1.25 -6.22 -7.71
N ALA A 68 -1.61 -6.65 -6.51
CA ALA A 68 -1.00 -7.79 -5.82
C ALA A 68 -1.33 -9.11 -6.52
N ASN A 69 -2.61 -9.38 -6.79
CA ASN A 69 -3.08 -10.67 -7.36
C ASN A 69 -2.59 -10.93 -8.78
N VAL A 70 -2.41 -9.88 -9.60
CA VAL A 70 -1.88 -10.03 -10.96
C VAL A 70 -0.35 -9.95 -11.04
N GLY A 71 0.33 -9.77 -9.90
CA GLY A 71 1.79 -9.65 -9.86
C GLY A 71 2.34 -8.42 -10.58
N LYS A 72 1.53 -7.36 -10.73
CA LYS A 72 1.95 -6.11 -11.38
C LYS A 72 3.03 -5.39 -10.58
N LEU A 73 2.96 -5.51 -9.27
CA LEU A 73 3.90 -4.95 -8.32
C LEU A 73 4.49 -6.09 -7.48
N LYS A 74 5.69 -5.89 -6.97
CA LYS A 74 6.36 -6.87 -6.13
C LYS A 74 5.73 -6.92 -4.73
N LEU A 75 5.61 -8.13 -4.23
CA LEU A 75 5.08 -8.43 -2.91
C LEU A 75 6.21 -8.84 -1.98
N TYR A 76 6.13 -8.39 -0.72
CA TYR A 76 7.09 -8.75 0.30
C TYR A 76 6.39 -9.15 1.60
N ASP A 77 6.92 -10.16 2.23
CA ASP A 77 6.48 -10.61 3.54
C ASP A 77 6.81 -9.56 4.62
N VAL A 78 5.86 -9.25 5.46
CA VAL A 78 5.98 -8.18 6.47
C VAL A 78 6.98 -8.51 7.57
N MET A 79 7.13 -9.79 7.91
CA MET A 79 7.98 -10.24 9.01
C MET A 79 9.41 -10.46 8.57
N THR A 80 9.60 -11.01 7.37
CA THR A 80 10.92 -11.41 6.87
C THR A 80 11.50 -10.45 5.84
N ASN A 81 10.69 -9.54 5.31
CA ASN A 81 11.00 -8.63 4.19
C ASN A 81 11.48 -9.35 2.91
N LYS A 82 11.19 -10.64 2.79
CA LYS A 82 11.51 -11.41 1.58
C LYS A 82 10.44 -11.26 0.52
N GLU A 83 10.84 -11.29 -0.73
CA GLU A 83 9.91 -11.31 -1.86
C GLU A 83 8.98 -12.52 -1.75
N MET A 84 7.70 -12.28 -1.96
CA MET A 84 6.63 -13.25 -1.86
C MET A 84 5.95 -13.44 -3.21
N SER A 85 5.62 -14.66 -3.55
CA SER A 85 4.89 -14.98 -4.77
C SER A 85 3.38 -14.70 -4.63
N VAL A 86 2.70 -14.55 -5.77
CA VAL A 86 1.23 -14.43 -5.80
C VAL A 86 0.55 -15.69 -5.25
N GLN A 87 1.21 -16.85 -5.41
CA GLN A 87 0.68 -18.10 -4.87
C GLN A 87 0.70 -18.10 -3.33
N GLU A 88 1.81 -17.69 -2.72
CA GLU A 88 1.91 -17.54 -1.27
C GLU A 88 0.93 -16.50 -0.73
N LEU A 89 0.71 -15.40 -1.48
CA LEU A 89 -0.32 -14.42 -1.12
C LEU A 89 -1.70 -15.08 -1.03
N LYS A 90 -2.12 -15.84 -2.04
CA LYS A 90 -3.42 -16.53 -2.07
C LYS A 90 -3.59 -17.52 -0.91
N GLU A 91 -2.53 -18.23 -0.57
CA GLU A 91 -2.54 -19.16 0.58
C GLU A 91 -2.73 -18.41 1.90
N ARG A 92 -2.02 -17.30 2.09
CA ARG A 92 -2.14 -16.46 3.30
C ARG A 92 -3.42 -15.63 3.36
N SER A 93 -4.00 -15.31 2.22
CA SER A 93 -5.27 -14.56 2.14
C SER A 93 -6.49 -15.42 2.43
N SER A 94 -6.32 -16.70 2.71
CA SER A 94 -7.37 -17.59 3.12
C SER A 94 -7.12 -18.10 4.53
N ARG A 95 -8.19 -18.14 5.34
CA ARG A 95 -8.18 -18.73 6.67
C ARG A 95 -9.24 -19.82 6.76
N ASN A 96 -8.94 -20.85 7.51
CA ASN A 96 -9.91 -21.85 7.87
C ASN A 96 -10.65 -21.36 9.13
N GLU A 97 -11.96 -21.28 9.05
CA GLU A 97 -12.84 -20.88 10.15
C GLU A 97 -13.69 -22.08 10.53
N LEU A 98 -13.66 -22.47 11.82
CA LEU A 98 -14.53 -23.50 12.34
C LEU A 98 -15.90 -22.87 12.58
N LEU A 99 -16.92 -23.39 11.89
CA LEU A 99 -18.30 -22.96 12.06
C LEU A 99 -19.13 -24.12 12.57
N THR A 100 -19.89 -23.86 13.64
CA THR A 100 -20.94 -24.77 14.11
C THR A 100 -22.22 -24.45 13.34
N LEU A 101 -22.68 -25.38 12.52
CA LEU A 101 -23.89 -25.27 11.72
C LEU A 101 -24.95 -26.20 12.26
N GLN A 102 -26.22 -25.83 12.12
CA GLN A 102 -27.36 -26.67 12.46
C GLN A 102 -27.93 -27.32 11.20
N ARG A 103 -28.27 -28.62 11.27
CA ARG A 103 -28.95 -29.30 10.18
C ARG A 103 -30.33 -28.68 9.93
N ALA A 104 -30.71 -28.56 8.66
CA ALA A 104 -31.98 -27.95 8.27
C ALA A 104 -33.23 -28.81 8.55
N TYR A 105 -33.03 -30.08 8.97
CA TYR A 105 -34.11 -31.06 9.24
C TYR A 105 -33.92 -31.71 10.61
N ALA A 106 -35.02 -32.15 11.20
CA ALA A 106 -35.02 -32.81 12.51
C ALA A 106 -34.09 -34.04 12.52
N PRO A 107 -33.32 -34.23 13.64
CA PRO A 107 -33.43 -33.59 14.96
C PRO A 107 -32.68 -32.24 15.12
N TYR A 108 -32.31 -31.53 14.05
CA TYR A 108 -31.65 -30.22 14.08
C TYR A 108 -30.29 -30.22 14.81
N GLU A 109 -29.59 -31.34 14.70
CA GLU A 109 -28.27 -31.52 15.32
C GLU A 109 -27.28 -30.47 14.84
N GLU A 110 -26.48 -29.97 15.76
CA GLU A 110 -25.35 -29.13 15.45
C GLU A 110 -24.17 -29.98 15.02
N TYR A 111 -23.42 -29.47 14.07
CA TYR A 111 -22.15 -30.07 13.61
C TYR A 111 -21.12 -29.02 13.27
N ASP A 112 -19.88 -29.34 13.59
CA ASP A 112 -18.75 -28.47 13.27
C ASP A 112 -18.27 -28.73 11.85
N THR A 113 -18.00 -27.66 11.14
CA THR A 113 -17.42 -27.73 9.79
C THR A 113 -16.36 -26.67 9.63
N ILE A 114 -15.33 -27.00 8.85
CA ILE A 114 -14.26 -26.04 8.50
C ILE A 114 -14.61 -25.40 7.18
N VAL A 115 -14.82 -24.08 7.19
CA VAL A 115 -15.07 -23.30 6.00
C VAL A 115 -13.84 -22.46 5.70
N ARG A 116 -13.38 -22.54 4.45
CA ARG A 116 -12.29 -21.66 3.98
C ARG A 116 -12.88 -20.28 3.67
N LYS A 117 -12.46 -19.29 4.43
CA LYS A 117 -12.87 -17.90 4.24
C LYS A 117 -11.73 -17.14 3.55
N GLU A 118 -12.05 -16.55 2.41
CA GLU A 118 -11.11 -15.69 1.68
C GLU A 118 -11.19 -14.25 2.20
N LEU A 119 -10.05 -13.56 2.17
CA LEU A 119 -9.96 -12.15 2.52
C LEU A 119 -10.87 -11.32 1.61
N GLN A 120 -11.77 -10.56 2.22
CA GLN A 120 -12.64 -9.64 1.53
C GLN A 120 -12.06 -8.21 1.55
N LEU A 121 -12.45 -7.39 0.56
CA LEU A 121 -12.10 -5.96 0.54
C LEU A 121 -12.55 -5.24 1.82
N SER A 122 -13.70 -5.64 2.35
CA SER A 122 -14.30 -5.10 3.57
C SER A 122 -13.49 -5.38 4.83
N ASP A 123 -12.61 -6.39 4.82
CA ASP A 123 -11.81 -6.76 5.98
C ASP A 123 -10.62 -5.80 6.20
N ILE A 124 -10.24 -5.07 5.14
CA ILE A 124 -9.14 -4.09 5.23
C ILE A 124 -9.64 -2.81 5.88
N SER A 125 -9.15 -2.54 7.09
CA SER A 125 -9.55 -1.39 7.89
C SER A 125 -8.52 -0.26 7.90
N ARG A 126 -7.24 -0.58 7.65
CA ARG A 126 -6.14 0.38 7.61
C ARG A 126 -5.19 0.11 6.45
N LEU A 127 -4.48 1.16 6.05
CA LEU A 127 -3.34 1.08 5.16
C LEU A 127 -2.10 1.62 5.87
N ARG A 128 -1.03 0.85 5.89
CA ARG A 128 0.28 1.29 6.35
C ARG A 128 1.08 1.77 5.16
N PHE A 129 1.60 2.98 5.25
CA PHE A 129 2.44 3.58 4.24
C PHE A 129 3.90 3.53 4.66
N LEU A 130 4.77 3.24 3.71
CA LEU A 130 6.20 3.43 3.82
C LEU A 130 6.60 4.52 2.84
N GLU A 131 7.20 5.61 3.35
CA GLU A 131 7.51 6.80 2.57
C GLU A 131 8.95 7.26 2.75
N GLU A 132 9.45 7.95 1.72
CA GLU A 132 10.63 8.81 1.77
C GLU A 132 10.19 10.26 1.70
N TRP A 133 10.79 11.11 2.52
CA TRP A 133 10.53 12.53 2.51
C TRP A 133 11.75 13.29 2.05
N TYR A 134 11.52 14.28 1.21
CA TYR A 134 12.54 15.13 0.61
C TYR A 134 12.28 16.59 0.93
N LEU A 135 13.30 17.33 1.35
CA LEU A 135 13.26 18.77 1.56
C LEU A 135 13.92 19.48 0.38
N ASN A 136 13.23 20.43 -0.20
CA ASN A 136 13.87 21.40 -1.09
C ASN A 136 14.25 22.62 -0.25
N GLU A 137 15.54 22.79 0.04
CA GLU A 137 16.05 23.86 0.89
C GLU A 137 15.81 25.25 0.31
N GLU A 138 15.80 25.39 -1.03
CA GLU A 138 15.59 26.67 -1.70
C GLU A 138 14.16 27.18 -1.55
N THR A 139 13.18 26.27 -1.56
CA THR A 139 11.75 26.60 -1.52
C THR A 139 11.08 26.30 -0.18
N GLY A 140 11.71 25.50 0.68
CA GLY A 140 11.13 24.99 1.92
C GLY A 140 10.06 23.91 1.72
N TYR A 141 9.81 23.44 0.48
CA TYR A 141 8.80 22.43 0.23
C TYR A 141 9.25 21.03 0.61
N ILE A 142 8.35 20.30 1.27
CA ILE A 142 8.53 18.87 1.57
C ILE A 142 7.75 18.07 0.52
N THR A 143 8.46 17.17 -0.17
CA THR A 143 7.87 16.20 -1.11
C THR A 143 7.92 14.82 -0.48
N LYS A 144 6.82 14.08 -0.60
CA LYS A 144 6.69 12.71 -0.09
C LYS A 144 6.61 11.74 -1.25
N LYS A 145 7.35 10.65 -1.16
CA LYS A 145 7.31 9.55 -2.11
C LYS A 145 6.86 8.28 -1.40
N VAL A 146 5.72 7.76 -1.78
CA VAL A 146 5.25 6.46 -1.30
C VAL A 146 6.10 5.36 -1.94
N ILE A 147 6.72 4.53 -1.12
CA ILE A 147 7.58 3.42 -1.52
C ILE A 147 6.83 2.11 -1.52
N ALA A 148 6.04 1.89 -0.48
CA ALA A 148 5.22 0.70 -0.34
C ALA A 148 3.95 0.98 0.45
N ILE A 149 2.96 0.12 0.24
CA ILE A 149 1.71 0.11 1.00
C ILE A 149 1.49 -1.30 1.54
N CYS A 150 1.04 -1.39 2.80
CA CYS A 150 0.66 -2.64 3.44
C CYS A 150 -0.80 -2.55 3.91
N PRO A 151 -1.71 -3.40 3.40
CA PRO A 151 -3.05 -3.53 3.94
C PRO A 151 -3.03 -4.18 5.33
N LEU A 152 -3.87 -3.66 6.24
CA LEU A 152 -4.04 -4.20 7.59
C LEU A 152 -5.49 -4.60 7.82
N ILE A 153 -5.66 -5.73 8.50
CA ILE A 153 -6.94 -6.23 8.95
C ILE A 153 -7.02 -6.18 10.48
N GLU A 154 -8.23 -6.08 10.99
CA GLU A 154 -8.48 -6.15 12.42
C GLU A 154 -8.24 -7.56 12.97
N SER A 155 -7.68 -7.63 14.16
CA SER A 155 -7.48 -8.86 14.92
C SER A 155 -8.21 -8.74 16.24
N TYR A 156 -8.99 -9.76 16.58
CA TYR A 156 -9.81 -9.79 17.77
C TYR A 156 -9.37 -10.88 18.73
N THR A 157 -9.68 -10.71 20.02
CA THR A 157 -9.56 -11.74 21.05
C THR A 157 -10.69 -12.75 20.88
N GLU A 158 -10.63 -13.87 21.60
CA GLU A 158 -11.74 -14.85 21.67
C GLU A 158 -13.03 -14.25 22.26
N GLN A 159 -12.90 -13.19 23.05
CA GLN A 159 -14.02 -12.46 23.63
C GLN A 159 -14.61 -11.40 22.69
N GLY A 160 -14.05 -11.23 21.48
CA GLY A 160 -14.51 -10.28 20.48
C GLY A 160 -13.99 -8.85 20.67
N GLU A 161 -13.02 -8.63 21.55
CA GLU A 161 -12.39 -7.33 21.74
C GLU A 161 -11.29 -7.10 20.70
N LEU A 162 -11.15 -5.87 20.19
CA LEU A 162 -10.11 -5.52 19.25
C LEU A 162 -8.72 -5.63 19.89
N ARG A 163 -7.94 -6.61 19.46
CA ARG A 163 -6.56 -6.85 19.91
C ARG A 163 -5.55 -5.94 19.22
N GLY A 164 -5.82 -5.59 17.94
CA GLY A 164 -4.91 -4.79 17.12
C GLY A 164 -5.13 -4.99 15.64
N TYR A 165 -4.09 -4.72 14.86
CA TYR A 165 -4.15 -4.79 13.40
C TYR A 165 -3.03 -5.68 12.87
N ASN A 166 -3.40 -6.67 12.06
CA ASN A 166 -2.45 -7.60 11.44
C ASN A 166 -2.10 -7.11 10.03
N PRO A 167 -0.82 -6.82 9.76
CA PRO A 167 -0.36 -6.48 8.43
C PRO A 167 -0.33 -7.74 7.55
N LEU A 168 -0.74 -7.60 6.29
CA LEU A 168 -0.86 -8.73 5.37
C LEU A 168 0.41 -8.93 4.54
N TYR A 169 0.80 -7.92 3.80
CA TYR A 169 1.97 -7.93 2.92
C TYR A 169 2.35 -6.50 2.53
N TRP A 170 3.60 -6.28 2.17
CA TRP A 170 4.03 -5.06 1.52
C TRP A 170 3.84 -5.17 0.01
N LEU A 171 3.19 -4.17 -0.59
CA LEU A 171 3.12 -3.96 -2.02
C LEU A 171 4.08 -2.83 -2.38
N SER A 172 5.21 -3.17 -3.05
CA SER A 172 6.27 -2.23 -3.33
C SER A 172 6.09 -1.55 -4.68
N PHE A 173 6.28 -0.23 -4.72
CA PHE A 173 6.34 0.57 -5.94
C PHE A 173 7.76 0.69 -6.48
N GLU A 174 8.76 0.20 -5.73
CA GLU A 174 10.17 0.21 -6.10
C GLU A 174 10.64 -1.14 -6.61
N LYS A 175 11.68 -1.12 -7.47
CA LYS A 175 12.29 -2.34 -8.00
C LYS A 175 12.99 -3.16 -6.92
N LYS A 176 13.56 -2.49 -5.92
CA LYS A 176 14.16 -3.10 -4.73
C LYS A 176 13.41 -2.63 -3.50
N PHE A 177 13.06 -3.55 -2.61
CA PHE A 177 12.37 -3.20 -1.39
C PHE A 177 13.37 -2.66 -0.36
N PRO A 178 13.14 -1.45 0.20
CA PRO A 178 14.14 -0.78 1.03
C PRO A 178 14.33 -1.40 2.40
N LEU A 179 13.44 -2.32 2.82
CA LEU A 179 13.52 -3.02 4.09
C LEU A 179 14.26 -4.37 3.99
N GLU A 180 14.76 -4.76 2.82
CA GLU A 180 15.68 -5.89 2.75
C GLU A 180 16.87 -5.61 3.67
N ALA A 181 17.11 -6.52 4.61
CA ALA A 181 18.22 -6.39 5.56
C ALA A 181 19.54 -6.28 4.77
N GLN A 182 20.30 -5.21 5.05
CA GLN A 182 21.67 -5.08 4.59
C GLN A 182 22.55 -6.10 5.27
#